data_698903cbdc551eeb508564941acc3ac1
#
_entry.id   698903cbdc551eeb508564941acc3ac1
#
_cell.length_a   1.000
_cell.length_b   1.000
_cell.length_c   1.000
_cell.angle_alpha   90.00
_cell.angle_beta   90.00
_cell.angle_gamma   90.00
#
_symmetry.space_group_name_H-M   'P 1'
#
loop_
_entity.id
_entity.type
_entity.pdbx_description
1 polymer ?
#
loop_
_entity_poly.entity_id
_entity_poly.type
_entity_poly.pdbx_seq_one_letter_code
_entity_poly.pdbx_strand_id
1 'polypeptide(L)'
;MMNYEIFKEVVKEKFMDYMPEKFKGMELVAEPVEKVNVTLDGIILREEGRNISPTIYINDMYKKYQDCGDLEETLMAACDFMERAYEQAPVVDVDSIMKDANEKIVFQLINTEQNKTFLEQVPHREFQDLSIVYKVIISADKDAVQSSKITNEFAKRLGMSEEQLFKCAAENTRRLFPPVVRSMNDIMREMFARDGMPQEIAEMMIAEIPPEQTMWVISNEKGINGAASMLYENELLDRLQLTGQIF
;
A
#
# COMPACT_ATOMS: atom_id res chain seq x y z
N MET A 1 30.63 -2.57 10.84
CA MET A 1 29.20 -2.43 10.55
C MET A 1 28.41 -3.37 11.45
N MET A 2 27.39 -2.88 12.16
CA MET A 2 26.54 -3.70 13.05
C MET A 2 25.69 -4.67 12.23
N ASN A 3 25.32 -5.83 12.81
CA ASN A 3 24.25 -6.66 12.24
C ASN A 3 22.89 -6.02 12.57
N TYR A 4 21.82 -6.52 11.93
CA TYR A 4 20.48 -5.96 12.04
C TYR A 4 19.95 -5.95 13.49
N GLU A 5 20.11 -7.03 14.22
CA GLU A 5 19.58 -7.14 15.59
C GLU A 5 20.25 -6.14 16.55
N ILE A 6 21.57 -5.97 16.45
CA ILE A 6 22.30 -4.96 17.24
C ILE A 6 21.84 -3.55 16.82
N PHE A 7 21.72 -3.29 15.52
CA PHE A 7 21.24 -2.01 15.00
C PHE A 7 19.85 -1.67 15.53
N LYS A 8 18.93 -2.63 15.50
CA LYS A 8 17.57 -2.49 16.02
C LYS A 8 17.55 -2.07 17.50
N GLU A 9 18.34 -2.72 18.34
CA GLU A 9 18.43 -2.37 19.77
C GLU A 9 19.03 -0.98 19.97
N VAL A 10 20.08 -0.62 19.23
CA VAL A 10 20.69 0.71 19.28
C VAL A 10 19.70 1.81 18.84
N VAL A 11 18.91 1.54 17.80
CA VAL A 11 17.87 2.47 17.35
C VAL A 11 16.83 2.69 18.44
N LYS A 12 16.31 1.62 19.07
CA LYS A 12 15.35 1.72 20.17
C LYS A 12 15.87 2.53 21.35
N GLU A 13 17.16 2.37 21.68
CA GLU A 13 17.79 3.06 22.81
C GLU A 13 18.05 4.54 22.50
N LYS A 14 18.52 4.85 21.28
CA LYS A 14 19.06 6.18 20.96
C LYS A 14 18.15 7.07 20.14
N PHE A 15 17.09 6.56 19.54
CA PHE A 15 16.25 7.34 18.62
C PHE A 15 15.72 8.63 19.25
N MET A 16 15.26 8.57 20.51
CA MET A 16 14.71 9.73 21.20
C MET A 16 15.76 10.79 21.55
N ASP A 17 17.06 10.43 21.60
CA ASP A 17 18.15 11.39 21.86
C ASP A 17 18.32 12.38 20.70
N TYR A 18 17.98 11.96 19.48
CA TYR A 18 18.07 12.75 18.26
C TYR A 18 16.76 13.46 17.90
N MET A 19 15.65 13.13 18.58
CA MET A 19 14.37 13.81 18.35
C MET A 19 14.36 15.23 18.94
N PRO A 20 13.71 16.21 18.25
CA PRO A 20 13.50 17.56 18.79
C PRO A 20 12.81 17.55 20.15
N GLU A 21 13.10 18.56 20.97
CA GLU A 21 12.60 18.70 22.35
C GLU A 21 11.07 18.55 22.47
N LYS A 22 10.31 19.02 21.48
CA LYS A 22 8.85 18.91 21.44
C LYS A 22 8.32 17.47 21.45
N PHE A 23 9.15 16.48 21.09
CA PHE A 23 8.78 15.06 21.08
C PHE A 23 9.22 14.29 22.33
N LYS A 24 10.04 14.86 23.19
CA LYS A 24 10.62 14.15 24.35
C LYS A 24 9.60 13.66 25.40
N GLY A 25 8.36 14.17 25.34
CA GLY A 25 7.27 13.70 26.20
C GLY A 25 6.46 12.55 25.61
N MET A 26 6.76 12.13 24.39
CA MET A 26 6.03 11.05 23.71
C MET A 26 6.65 9.68 24.02
N GLU A 27 5.82 8.65 23.97
CA GLU A 27 6.26 7.26 24.12
C GLU A 27 6.78 6.72 22.78
N LEU A 28 8.04 6.27 22.76
CA LEU A 28 8.59 5.52 21.64
C LEU A 28 8.14 4.06 21.72
N VAL A 29 7.36 3.61 20.75
CA VAL A 29 6.94 2.21 20.62
C VAL A 29 7.65 1.60 19.41
N ALA A 30 8.36 0.50 19.63
CA ALA A 30 8.99 -0.29 18.58
C ALA A 30 8.35 -1.66 18.55
N GLU A 31 7.59 -1.95 17.49
CA GLU A 31 6.82 -3.18 17.38
C GLU A 31 6.84 -3.71 15.93
N PRO A 32 6.68 -5.03 15.74
CA PRO A 32 6.48 -5.58 14.40
C PRO A 32 5.18 -5.05 13.79
N VAL A 33 5.27 -4.62 12.54
CA VAL A 33 4.13 -4.13 11.76
C VAL A 33 3.87 -5.07 10.59
N GLU A 34 2.74 -5.75 10.65
CA GLU A 34 2.31 -6.64 9.58
C GLU A 34 1.83 -5.81 8.38
N LYS A 35 2.52 -5.96 7.26
CA LYS A 35 2.15 -5.44 5.94
C LYS A 35 1.86 -6.61 5.01
N VAL A 36 1.25 -6.31 3.88
CA VAL A 36 1.05 -7.32 2.84
C VAL A 36 2.43 -7.82 2.36
N ASN A 37 2.65 -9.13 2.41
CA ASN A 37 3.86 -9.86 2.02
C ASN A 37 5.10 -9.63 2.88
N VAL A 38 5.04 -8.86 3.96
CA VAL A 38 6.22 -8.59 4.80
C VAL A 38 5.85 -8.14 6.20
N THR A 39 6.64 -8.57 7.18
CA THR A 39 6.65 -8.02 8.54
C THR A 39 7.85 -7.07 8.65
N LEU A 40 7.62 -5.84 9.08
CA LEU A 40 8.65 -4.82 9.27
C LEU A 40 8.71 -4.40 10.73
N ASP A 41 9.89 -4.07 11.22
CA ASP A 41 10.05 -3.48 12.56
C ASP A 41 9.74 -1.98 12.49
N GLY A 42 8.62 -1.57 13.07
CA GLY A 42 8.16 -0.18 13.06
C GLY A 42 8.54 0.59 14.30
N ILE A 43 8.82 1.88 14.15
CA ILE A 43 8.93 2.87 15.23
C ILE A 43 7.76 3.84 15.10
N ILE A 44 7.06 4.04 16.22
CA ILE A 44 5.90 4.91 16.32
C ILE A 44 6.11 5.82 17.54
N LEU A 45 5.83 7.11 17.39
CA LEU A 45 5.71 8.02 18.52
C LEU A 45 4.24 8.13 18.92
N ARG A 46 3.91 7.72 20.12
CA ARG A 46 2.55 7.80 20.67
C ARG A 46 2.38 9.06 21.48
N GLU A 47 1.32 9.77 21.19
CA GLU A 47 0.85 10.94 21.93
C GLU A 47 -0.58 10.67 22.42
N GLU A 48 -0.86 11.05 23.65
CA GLU A 48 -2.22 10.88 24.22
C GLU A 48 -3.23 11.71 23.44
N GLY A 49 -4.33 11.06 23.01
CA GLY A 49 -5.38 11.69 22.21
C GLY A 49 -5.15 11.70 20.70
N ARG A 50 -4.01 11.22 20.21
CA ARG A 50 -3.74 11.09 18.78
C ARG A 50 -3.99 9.66 18.29
N ASN A 51 -4.92 9.48 17.39
CA ASN A 51 -5.35 8.16 16.91
C ASN A 51 -4.51 7.61 15.74
N ILE A 52 -3.75 8.47 15.04
CA ILE A 52 -2.89 8.09 13.92
C ILE A 52 -1.52 8.74 14.11
N SER A 53 -0.49 7.91 14.10
CA SER A 53 0.89 8.35 14.18
C SER A 53 1.67 7.78 12.98
N PRO A 54 2.61 8.56 12.43
CA PRO A 54 3.53 8.05 11.42
C PRO A 54 4.33 6.87 11.95
N THR A 55 4.63 5.93 11.06
CA THR A 55 5.51 4.79 11.35
C THR A 55 6.74 4.87 10.48
N ILE A 56 7.92 4.77 11.07
CA ILE A 56 9.19 4.58 10.35
C ILE A 56 9.60 3.11 10.52
N TYR A 57 10.22 2.54 9.49
CA TYR A 57 10.68 1.16 9.52
C TYR A 57 12.19 1.09 9.77
N ILE A 58 12.58 0.36 10.83
CA ILE A 58 13.99 0.11 11.17
C ILE A 58 14.69 -0.60 10.01
N ASN A 59 13.96 -1.41 9.26
CA ASN A 59 14.46 -2.10 8.07
C ASN A 59 15.02 -1.12 7.01
N ASP A 60 14.34 -0.01 6.78
CA ASP A 60 14.78 1.01 5.81
C ASP A 60 15.91 1.87 6.38
N MET A 61 15.89 2.14 7.69
CA MET A 61 17.02 2.78 8.38
C MET A 61 18.28 1.91 8.28
N TYR A 62 18.15 0.59 8.44
CA TYR A 62 19.29 -0.31 8.33
C TYR A 62 19.90 -0.35 6.93
N LYS A 63 19.08 -0.32 5.88
CA LYS A 63 19.57 -0.20 4.49
C LYS A 63 20.39 1.08 4.33
N LYS A 64 19.87 2.24 4.80
CA LYS A 64 20.61 3.51 4.75
C LYS A 64 21.94 3.41 5.51
N TYR A 65 21.93 2.81 6.70
CA TYR A 65 23.15 2.57 7.49
C TYR A 65 24.16 1.67 6.75
N GLN A 66 23.68 0.66 6.02
CA GLN A 66 24.56 -0.18 5.20
C GLN A 66 25.21 0.59 4.06
N ASP A 67 24.49 1.56 3.48
CA ASP A 67 24.97 2.36 2.36
C ASP A 67 25.96 3.44 2.79
N CYS A 68 25.70 4.18 3.90
CA CYS A 68 26.55 5.28 4.36
C CYS A 68 27.59 4.91 5.40
N GLY A 69 27.37 3.80 6.16
CA GLY A 69 28.25 3.36 7.25
C GLY A 69 28.21 4.23 8.50
N ASP A 70 27.39 5.29 8.53
CA ASP A 70 27.29 6.25 9.62
C ASP A 70 25.96 6.13 10.37
N LEU A 71 26.06 5.73 11.64
CA LEU A 71 24.89 5.56 12.51
C LEU A 71 24.24 6.89 12.89
N GLU A 72 25.06 7.91 13.17
CA GLU A 72 24.57 9.21 13.60
C GLU A 72 23.79 9.89 12.46
N GLU A 73 24.37 9.91 11.25
CA GLU A 73 23.69 10.40 10.05
C GLU A 73 22.37 9.67 9.79
N THR A 74 22.38 8.35 9.99
CA THR A 74 21.17 7.51 9.79
C THR A 74 20.07 7.89 10.79
N LEU A 75 20.40 8.03 12.08
CA LEU A 75 19.45 8.40 13.12
C LEU A 75 18.92 9.82 12.91
N MET A 76 19.79 10.79 12.64
CA MET A 76 19.38 12.17 12.35
C MET A 76 18.40 12.24 11.18
N ALA A 77 18.72 11.58 10.06
CA ALA A 77 17.83 11.58 8.91
C ALA A 77 16.48 10.91 9.18
N ALA A 78 16.45 9.85 9.99
CA ALA A 78 15.21 9.21 10.41
C ALA A 78 14.38 10.09 11.34
N CYS A 79 15.02 10.81 12.27
CA CYS A 79 14.36 11.76 13.15
C CYS A 79 13.77 12.95 12.37
N ASP A 80 14.51 13.52 11.43
CA ASP A 80 14.04 14.58 10.55
C ASP A 80 12.84 14.12 9.69
N PHE A 81 12.87 12.88 9.24
CA PHE A 81 11.74 12.29 8.51
C PHE A 81 10.52 12.11 9.42
N MET A 82 10.72 11.58 10.65
CA MET A 82 9.64 11.41 11.64
C MET A 82 9.00 12.76 11.98
N GLU A 83 9.79 13.80 12.23
CA GLU A 83 9.31 15.14 12.52
C GLU A 83 8.41 15.67 11.40
N ARG A 84 8.91 15.65 10.17
CA ARG A 84 8.14 16.09 8.99
C ARG A 84 6.86 15.26 8.78
N ALA A 85 6.97 13.95 8.89
CA ALA A 85 5.83 13.07 8.76
C ALA A 85 4.78 13.32 9.84
N TYR A 86 5.22 13.60 11.07
CA TYR A 86 4.34 13.91 12.20
C TYR A 86 3.62 15.25 12.03
N GLU A 87 4.33 16.29 11.55
CA GLU A 87 3.74 17.61 11.26
C GLU A 87 2.77 17.59 10.09
N GLN A 88 3.05 16.77 9.08
CA GLN A 88 2.22 16.66 7.89
C GLN A 88 1.10 15.62 8.04
N ALA A 89 1.16 14.77 9.06
CA ALA A 89 0.14 13.75 9.27
C ALA A 89 -1.21 14.43 9.55
N PRO A 90 -2.24 14.13 8.75
CA PRO A 90 -3.56 14.69 8.99
C PRO A 90 -4.08 14.26 10.36
N VAL A 91 -4.71 15.19 11.07
CA VAL A 91 -5.53 14.82 12.23
C VAL A 91 -6.76 14.13 11.67
N VAL A 92 -6.72 12.80 11.66
CA VAL A 92 -7.83 12.00 11.12
C VAL A 92 -8.86 11.81 12.22
N ASP A 93 -10.02 12.40 12.01
CA ASP A 93 -11.18 12.11 12.83
C ASP A 93 -11.72 10.71 12.47
N VAL A 94 -11.45 9.75 13.36
CA VAL A 94 -11.89 8.35 13.20
C VAL A 94 -13.42 8.27 13.09
N ASP A 95 -14.15 9.13 13.79
CA ASP A 95 -15.62 9.16 13.73
C ASP A 95 -16.10 9.66 12.37
N SER A 96 -15.36 10.57 11.73
CA SER A 96 -15.64 11.00 10.36
C SER A 96 -15.39 9.87 9.35
N ILE A 97 -14.30 9.12 9.50
CA ILE A 97 -14.05 7.92 8.66
C ILE A 97 -15.17 6.91 8.83
N MET A 98 -15.62 6.68 10.06
CA MET A 98 -16.69 5.71 10.34
C MET A 98 -18.03 6.08 9.71
N LYS A 99 -18.38 7.38 9.66
CA LYS A 99 -19.63 7.83 9.03
C LYS A 99 -19.72 7.48 7.55
N ASP A 100 -18.62 7.62 6.83
CA ASP A 100 -18.58 7.44 5.39
C ASP A 100 -17.93 6.12 4.97
N ALA A 101 -17.58 5.26 5.93
CA ALA A 101 -16.84 4.01 5.67
C ALA A 101 -17.54 3.14 4.62
N ASN A 102 -18.87 3.02 4.71
CA ASN A 102 -19.67 2.19 3.79
C ASN A 102 -19.47 2.57 2.32
N GLU A 103 -19.17 3.82 2.02
CA GLU A 103 -18.95 4.32 0.65
C GLU A 103 -17.49 4.26 0.20
N LYS A 104 -16.59 3.93 1.14
CA LYS A 104 -15.13 4.01 0.95
C LYS A 104 -14.39 2.69 1.16
N ILE A 105 -15.10 1.62 1.53
CA ILE A 105 -14.52 0.28 1.67
C ILE A 105 -14.26 -0.31 0.29
N VAL A 106 -13.05 -0.80 0.07
CA VAL A 106 -12.59 -1.38 -1.19
C VAL A 106 -11.86 -2.69 -0.99
N PHE A 107 -11.75 -3.50 -2.03
CA PHE A 107 -10.99 -4.75 -2.05
C PHE A 107 -9.49 -4.54 -2.21
N GLN A 108 -8.74 -5.50 -1.68
CA GLN A 108 -7.39 -5.83 -2.13
C GLN A 108 -7.26 -7.36 -2.19
N LEU A 109 -6.64 -7.88 -3.24
CA LEU A 109 -6.22 -9.28 -3.34
C LEU A 109 -4.78 -9.41 -2.86
N ILE A 110 -4.54 -10.42 -2.02
CA ILE A 110 -3.21 -10.76 -1.51
C ILE A 110 -3.01 -12.27 -1.58
N ASN A 111 -1.76 -12.73 -1.63
CA ASN A 111 -1.45 -14.15 -1.57
C ASN A 111 -1.76 -14.70 -0.16
N THR A 112 -2.53 -15.78 -0.07
CA THR A 112 -2.99 -16.35 1.21
C THR A 112 -1.82 -16.91 2.01
N GLU A 113 -0.98 -17.71 1.38
CA GLU A 113 0.12 -18.43 2.06
C GLU A 113 1.18 -17.46 2.62
N GLN A 114 1.51 -16.42 1.87
CA GLN A 114 2.52 -15.42 2.28
C GLN A 114 2.01 -14.44 3.35
N ASN A 115 0.70 -14.40 3.59
CA ASN A 115 0.08 -13.40 4.47
C ASN A 115 -0.68 -14.02 5.66
N LYS A 116 -0.37 -15.24 6.07
CA LYS A 116 -1.12 -15.92 7.16
C LYS A 116 -1.25 -15.09 8.42
N THR A 117 -0.14 -14.56 8.94
CA THR A 117 -0.13 -13.74 10.16
C THR A 117 -0.93 -12.43 9.98
N PHE A 118 -0.83 -11.82 8.81
CA PHE A 118 -1.63 -10.63 8.48
C PHE A 118 -3.13 -10.96 8.46
N LEU A 119 -3.52 -12.10 7.85
CA LEU A 119 -4.92 -12.53 7.71
C LEU A 119 -5.59 -12.82 9.06
N GLU A 120 -4.86 -13.26 10.08
CA GLU A 120 -5.39 -13.43 11.44
C GLU A 120 -5.93 -12.12 12.04
N GLN A 121 -5.40 -10.97 11.61
CA GLN A 121 -5.73 -9.65 12.14
C GLN A 121 -6.85 -8.93 11.38
N VAL A 122 -7.26 -9.42 10.21
CA VAL A 122 -8.19 -8.75 9.32
C VAL A 122 -9.33 -9.66 8.89
N PRO A 123 -10.56 -9.13 8.70
CA PRO A 123 -11.61 -9.87 8.01
C PRO A 123 -11.16 -10.12 6.57
N HIS A 124 -11.34 -11.36 6.12
CA HIS A 124 -10.92 -11.77 4.79
C HIS A 124 -11.80 -12.88 4.24
N ARG A 125 -11.73 -13.08 2.94
CA ARG A 125 -12.42 -14.17 2.23
C ARG A 125 -11.42 -14.86 1.32
N GLU A 126 -11.33 -16.18 1.43
CA GLU A 126 -10.47 -16.97 0.54
C GLU A 126 -11.03 -16.99 -0.89
N PHE A 127 -10.15 -16.86 -1.85
CA PHE A 127 -10.41 -16.94 -3.28
C PHE A 127 -9.26 -17.69 -3.96
N GLN A 128 -9.38 -18.99 -4.09
CA GLN A 128 -8.33 -19.91 -4.56
C GLN A 128 -7.07 -19.83 -3.67
N ASP A 129 -5.92 -19.47 -4.23
CA ASP A 129 -4.65 -19.24 -3.52
C ASP A 129 -4.47 -17.80 -3.04
N LEU A 130 -5.49 -16.96 -3.24
CA LEU A 130 -5.54 -15.57 -2.84
C LEU A 130 -6.54 -15.36 -1.70
N SER A 131 -6.41 -14.25 -1.01
CA SER A 131 -7.40 -13.75 -0.06
C SER A 131 -7.83 -12.33 -0.41
N ILE A 132 -9.13 -12.10 -0.34
CA ILE A 132 -9.74 -10.78 -0.45
C ILE A 132 -9.69 -10.14 0.93
N VAL A 133 -9.04 -9.00 1.05
CA VAL A 133 -9.00 -8.18 2.27
C VAL A 133 -9.61 -6.80 1.99
N TYR A 134 -9.92 -6.06 3.04
CA TYR A 134 -10.66 -4.81 2.95
C TYR A 134 -9.83 -3.63 3.44
N LYS A 135 -9.96 -2.52 2.73
CA LYS A 135 -9.38 -1.22 3.11
C LYS A 135 -10.44 -0.14 3.09
N VAL A 136 -10.31 0.86 3.92
CA VAL A 136 -11.09 2.09 3.83
C VAL A 136 -10.23 3.18 3.21
N ILE A 137 -10.75 3.85 2.20
CA ILE A 137 -10.09 4.99 1.56
C ILE A 137 -10.26 6.21 2.47
N ILE A 138 -9.14 6.83 2.86
CA ILE A 138 -9.10 8.03 3.68
C ILE A 138 -9.16 9.26 2.77
N SER A 139 -8.30 9.29 1.77
CA SER A 139 -8.28 10.32 0.74
C SER A 139 -7.82 9.74 -0.59
N ALA A 140 -8.31 10.31 -1.69
CA ALA A 140 -7.89 9.96 -3.03
C ALA A 140 -7.79 11.25 -3.86
N ASP A 141 -6.58 11.58 -4.30
CA ASP A 141 -6.32 12.67 -5.23
C ASP A 141 -5.75 12.11 -6.55
N LYS A 142 -5.28 12.98 -7.45
CA LYS A 142 -4.77 12.55 -8.75
C LYS A 142 -3.53 11.66 -8.64
N ASP A 143 -2.67 11.92 -7.67
CA ASP A 143 -1.33 11.34 -7.58
C ASP A 143 -1.19 10.29 -6.49
N ALA A 144 -2.09 10.28 -5.50
CA ALA A 144 -2.01 9.38 -4.35
C ALA A 144 -3.37 8.91 -3.83
N VAL A 145 -3.39 7.69 -3.31
CA VAL A 145 -4.53 7.13 -2.57
C VAL A 145 -4.07 6.75 -1.18
N GLN A 146 -4.62 7.41 -0.16
CA GLN A 146 -4.40 7.05 1.22
C GLN A 146 -5.51 6.11 1.68
N SER A 147 -5.14 4.98 2.25
CA SER A 147 -6.08 3.98 2.75
C SER A 147 -5.56 3.32 4.01
N SER A 148 -6.47 2.84 4.84
CA SER A 148 -6.15 2.03 6.01
C SER A 148 -6.72 0.62 5.87
N LYS A 149 -6.01 -0.39 6.38
CA LYS A 149 -6.53 -1.75 6.47
C LYS A 149 -7.72 -1.78 7.45
N ILE A 150 -8.72 -2.59 7.15
CA ILE A 150 -9.81 -2.87 8.09
C ILE A 150 -9.39 -4.06 8.94
N THR A 151 -9.09 -3.80 10.21
CA THR A 151 -8.80 -4.85 11.19
C THR A 151 -10.08 -5.49 11.72
N ASN A 152 -9.97 -6.67 12.36
CA ASN A 152 -11.10 -7.31 13.01
C ASN A 152 -11.75 -6.40 14.08
N GLU A 153 -10.93 -5.62 14.79
CA GLU A 153 -11.43 -4.65 15.77
C GLU A 153 -12.17 -3.49 15.08
N PHE A 154 -11.62 -2.96 14.00
CA PHE A 154 -12.27 -1.88 13.26
C PHE A 154 -13.60 -2.33 12.63
N ALA A 155 -13.66 -3.53 12.08
CA ALA A 155 -14.90 -4.13 11.56
C ALA A 155 -15.98 -4.26 12.66
N LYS A 156 -15.58 -4.68 13.87
CA LYS A 156 -16.49 -4.73 15.04
C LYS A 156 -17.01 -3.33 15.42
N ARG A 157 -16.17 -2.32 15.41
CA ARG A 157 -16.58 -0.92 15.67
C ARG A 157 -17.54 -0.40 14.62
N LEU A 158 -17.36 -0.77 13.35
CA LEU A 158 -18.30 -0.46 12.26
C LEU A 158 -19.62 -1.25 12.38
N GLY A 159 -19.67 -2.29 13.19
CA GLY A 159 -20.81 -3.21 13.27
C GLY A 159 -21.04 -4.02 12.00
N MET A 160 -20.00 -4.25 11.20
CA MET A 160 -20.07 -4.92 9.91
C MET A 160 -19.52 -6.34 9.97
N SER A 161 -20.28 -7.30 9.44
CA SER A 161 -19.78 -8.64 9.13
C SER A 161 -18.89 -8.64 7.89
N GLU A 162 -18.10 -9.70 7.70
CA GLU A 162 -17.28 -9.87 6.49
C GLU A 162 -18.14 -9.81 5.21
N GLU A 163 -19.33 -10.43 5.22
CA GLU A 163 -20.24 -10.41 4.08
C GLU A 163 -20.73 -9.00 3.74
N GLN A 164 -20.98 -8.16 4.74
CA GLN A 164 -21.34 -6.76 4.53
C GLN A 164 -20.17 -5.95 3.99
N LEU A 165 -18.95 -6.18 4.51
CA LEU A 165 -17.73 -5.59 3.97
C LEU A 165 -17.54 -5.97 2.51
N PHE A 166 -17.74 -7.24 2.15
CA PHE A 166 -17.62 -7.72 0.77
C PHE A 166 -18.60 -7.01 -0.16
N LYS A 167 -19.88 -6.91 0.22
CA LYS A 167 -20.90 -6.23 -0.60
C LYS A 167 -20.56 -4.76 -0.83
N CYS A 168 -20.20 -4.03 0.23
CA CYS A 168 -19.79 -2.62 0.11
C CYS A 168 -18.54 -2.48 -0.77
N ALA A 169 -17.55 -3.34 -0.57
CA ALA A 169 -16.31 -3.29 -1.33
C ALA A 169 -16.53 -3.60 -2.82
N ALA A 170 -17.42 -4.51 -3.17
CA ALA A 170 -17.75 -4.83 -4.56
C ALA A 170 -18.26 -3.61 -5.32
N GLU A 171 -19.23 -2.90 -4.74
CA GLU A 171 -19.81 -1.70 -5.33
C GLU A 171 -18.81 -0.54 -5.39
N ASN A 172 -18.12 -0.28 -4.27
CA ASN A 172 -17.22 0.85 -4.15
C ASN A 172 -15.96 0.69 -5.00
N THR A 173 -15.37 -0.51 -5.04
CA THR A 173 -14.14 -0.74 -5.82
C THR A 173 -14.42 -0.50 -7.30
N ARG A 174 -15.56 -0.97 -7.81
CA ARG A 174 -15.98 -0.73 -9.19
C ARG A 174 -16.17 0.76 -9.48
N ARG A 175 -16.76 1.50 -8.56
CA ARG A 175 -17.02 2.93 -8.69
C ARG A 175 -15.75 3.78 -8.55
N LEU A 176 -14.92 3.50 -7.55
CA LEU A 176 -13.73 4.30 -7.22
C LEU A 176 -12.52 3.95 -8.09
N PHE A 177 -12.45 2.71 -8.55
CA PHE A 177 -11.34 2.17 -9.34
C PHE A 177 -11.88 1.42 -10.57
N PRO A 178 -12.56 2.12 -11.50
CA PRO A 178 -13.06 1.48 -12.70
C PRO A 178 -11.93 0.82 -13.47
N PRO A 179 -12.14 -0.42 -13.95
CA PRO A 179 -11.08 -1.18 -14.60
C PRO A 179 -10.72 -0.58 -15.96
N VAL A 180 -9.44 -0.60 -16.26
CA VAL A 180 -8.87 -0.21 -17.54
C VAL A 180 -8.07 -1.38 -18.09
N VAL A 181 -8.36 -1.77 -19.33
CA VAL A 181 -7.60 -2.78 -20.07
C VAL A 181 -6.70 -2.07 -21.06
N ARG A 182 -5.41 -2.33 -20.98
CA ARG A 182 -4.41 -1.69 -21.86
C ARG A 182 -3.47 -2.74 -22.44
N SER A 183 -3.04 -2.54 -23.67
CA SER A 183 -1.98 -3.37 -24.23
C SER A 183 -0.64 -3.05 -23.54
N MET A 184 0.22 -4.06 -23.41
CA MET A 184 1.58 -3.83 -22.93
C MET A 184 2.33 -2.86 -23.83
N ASN A 185 2.05 -2.88 -25.13
CA ASN A 185 2.65 -1.99 -26.10
C ASN A 185 2.34 -0.51 -25.81
N ASP A 186 1.08 -0.19 -25.41
CA ASP A 186 0.71 1.18 -25.03
C ASP A 186 1.40 1.61 -23.74
N ILE A 187 1.52 0.71 -22.77
CA ILE A 187 2.23 0.97 -21.51
C ILE A 187 3.71 1.23 -21.79
N MET A 188 4.34 0.45 -22.65
CA MET A 188 5.73 0.64 -23.06
C MET A 188 5.94 1.99 -23.75
N ARG A 189 5.02 2.41 -24.65
CA ARG A 189 5.09 3.75 -25.28
C ARG A 189 5.13 4.86 -24.25
N GLU A 190 4.25 4.81 -23.28
CA GLU A 190 4.20 5.81 -22.21
C GLU A 190 5.46 5.80 -21.33
N MET A 191 5.97 4.60 -20.99
CA MET A 191 7.21 4.48 -20.22
C MET A 191 8.40 5.08 -20.99
N PHE A 192 8.57 4.73 -22.26
CA PHE A 192 9.64 5.25 -23.11
C PHE A 192 9.54 6.77 -23.29
N ALA A 193 8.32 7.29 -23.47
CA ALA A 193 8.10 8.74 -23.58
C ALA A 193 8.46 9.47 -22.28
N ARG A 194 8.09 8.90 -21.13
CA ARG A 194 8.44 9.46 -19.81
C ARG A 194 9.96 9.47 -19.57
N ASP A 195 10.64 8.42 -20.03
CA ASP A 195 12.09 8.27 -19.88
C ASP A 195 12.87 9.06 -20.94
N GLY A 196 12.17 9.85 -21.79
CA GLY A 196 12.77 10.75 -22.79
C GLY A 196 13.26 10.04 -24.05
N MET A 197 12.83 8.81 -24.29
CA MET A 197 13.20 8.08 -25.50
C MET A 197 12.53 8.71 -26.74
N PRO A 198 13.26 8.93 -27.85
CA PRO A 198 12.65 9.37 -29.10
C PRO A 198 11.56 8.41 -29.58
N GLN A 199 10.42 8.96 -30.00
CA GLN A 199 9.25 8.18 -30.40
C GLN A 199 9.56 7.17 -31.51
N GLU A 200 10.40 7.51 -32.47
CA GLU A 200 10.79 6.62 -33.56
C GLU A 200 11.50 5.35 -33.03
N ILE A 201 12.38 5.51 -32.04
CA ILE A 201 13.10 4.38 -31.44
C ILE A 201 12.13 3.50 -30.63
N ALA A 202 11.26 4.14 -29.86
CA ALA A 202 10.23 3.43 -29.09
C ALA A 202 9.33 2.58 -30.01
N GLU A 203 8.85 3.15 -31.11
CA GLU A 203 8.00 2.41 -32.07
C GLU A 203 8.77 1.27 -32.77
N MET A 204 10.06 1.46 -33.09
CA MET A 204 10.88 0.37 -33.63
C MET A 204 10.99 -0.80 -32.66
N MET A 205 11.25 -0.54 -31.39
CA MET A 205 11.36 -1.59 -30.37
C MET A 205 10.03 -2.33 -30.15
N ILE A 206 8.92 -1.60 -30.17
CA ILE A 206 7.58 -2.19 -29.99
C ILE A 206 7.18 -2.99 -31.24
N ALA A 207 7.55 -2.54 -32.43
CA ALA A 207 7.26 -3.24 -33.69
C ALA A 207 7.96 -4.61 -33.82
N GLU A 208 9.01 -4.87 -33.04
CA GLU A 208 9.64 -6.18 -32.96
C GLU A 208 8.81 -7.22 -32.21
N ILE A 209 7.80 -6.78 -31.44
CA ILE A 209 6.91 -7.68 -30.71
C ILE A 209 5.79 -8.16 -31.65
N PRO A 210 5.72 -9.46 -31.95
CA PRO A 210 4.64 -9.99 -32.77
C PRO A 210 3.26 -9.66 -32.18
N PRO A 211 2.26 -9.29 -32.99
CA PRO A 211 0.91 -8.97 -32.47
C PRO A 211 0.28 -10.06 -31.62
N GLU A 212 0.53 -11.33 -31.95
CA GLU A 212 0.06 -12.51 -31.21
C GLU A 212 0.72 -12.69 -29.83
N GLN A 213 1.83 -11.99 -29.58
CA GLN A 213 2.54 -12.00 -28.29
C GLN A 213 2.22 -10.78 -27.43
N THR A 214 1.34 -9.89 -27.91
CA THR A 214 0.93 -8.72 -27.14
C THR A 214 0.18 -9.14 -25.88
N MET A 215 0.76 -8.80 -24.73
CA MET A 215 0.12 -9.01 -23.44
C MET A 215 -0.86 -7.87 -23.12
N TRP A 216 -1.90 -8.20 -22.36
CA TRP A 216 -2.87 -7.24 -21.87
C TRP A 216 -2.73 -7.07 -20.37
N VAL A 217 -2.82 -5.82 -19.90
CA VAL A 217 -2.76 -5.47 -18.49
C VAL A 217 -4.14 -4.95 -18.08
N ILE A 218 -4.70 -5.60 -17.05
CA ILE A 218 -5.91 -5.15 -16.39
C ILE A 218 -5.50 -4.39 -15.13
N SER A 219 -5.90 -3.15 -15.03
CA SER A 219 -5.64 -2.29 -13.87
C SER A 219 -6.74 -1.23 -13.78
N ASN A 220 -6.46 -0.10 -13.21
CA ASN A 220 -7.29 1.11 -13.20
C ASN A 220 -6.40 2.35 -13.40
N GLU A 221 -7.01 3.51 -13.55
CA GLU A 221 -6.25 4.77 -13.78
C GLU A 221 -5.26 5.10 -12.65
N LYS A 222 -5.51 4.63 -11.44
CA LYS A 222 -4.62 4.82 -10.27
C LYS A 222 -3.47 3.82 -10.21
N GLY A 223 -3.50 2.75 -10.99
CA GLY A 223 -2.48 1.70 -11.00
C GLY A 223 -2.39 0.88 -9.71
N ILE A 224 -3.43 0.86 -8.87
CA ILE A 224 -3.47 0.16 -7.59
C ILE A 224 -4.52 -0.94 -7.58
N ASN A 225 -4.24 -2.06 -6.91
CA ASN A 225 -5.16 -3.18 -6.72
C ASN A 225 -5.82 -3.67 -8.04
N GLY A 226 -5.13 -3.54 -9.17
CA GLY A 226 -5.69 -3.86 -10.50
C GLY A 226 -6.23 -5.28 -10.61
N ALA A 227 -5.57 -6.27 -9.99
CA ALA A 227 -6.05 -7.65 -9.96
C ALA A 227 -7.44 -7.81 -9.33
N ALA A 228 -7.84 -6.92 -8.43
CA ALA A 228 -9.18 -6.95 -7.83
C ALA A 228 -10.30 -6.71 -8.85
N SER A 229 -10.01 -6.11 -10.01
CA SER A 229 -11.00 -5.91 -11.08
C SER A 229 -11.59 -7.21 -11.58
N MET A 230 -10.84 -8.31 -11.49
CA MET A 230 -11.32 -9.65 -11.88
C MET A 230 -12.51 -10.14 -11.02
N LEU A 231 -12.72 -9.55 -9.85
CA LEU A 231 -13.77 -9.96 -8.91
C LEU A 231 -15.14 -9.33 -9.21
N TYR A 232 -15.18 -8.24 -9.98
CA TYR A 232 -16.41 -7.46 -10.18
C TYR A 232 -16.72 -7.12 -11.64
N GLU A 233 -15.86 -7.49 -12.58
CA GLU A 233 -16.03 -7.17 -14.01
C GLU A 233 -16.12 -8.42 -14.89
N ASN A 234 -17.28 -9.05 -14.92
CA ASN A 234 -17.53 -10.15 -15.87
C ASN A 234 -17.39 -9.68 -17.33
N GLU A 235 -17.77 -8.42 -17.63
CA GLU A 235 -17.63 -7.82 -18.95
C GLU A 235 -16.19 -7.66 -19.44
N LEU A 236 -15.21 -7.63 -18.53
CA LEU A 236 -13.79 -7.61 -18.91
C LEU A 236 -13.39 -8.91 -19.61
N LEU A 237 -13.83 -10.05 -19.09
CA LEU A 237 -13.59 -11.35 -19.71
C LEU A 237 -14.24 -11.41 -21.09
N ASP A 238 -15.45 -10.89 -21.23
CA ASP A 238 -16.16 -10.85 -22.52
C ASP A 238 -15.45 -9.94 -23.53
N ARG A 239 -14.94 -8.80 -23.10
CA ARG A 239 -14.12 -7.90 -23.94
C ARG A 239 -12.82 -8.55 -24.40
N LEU A 240 -12.13 -9.26 -23.49
CA LEU A 240 -10.90 -9.99 -23.81
C LEU A 240 -11.18 -11.19 -24.72
N GLN A 241 -12.33 -11.90 -24.55
CA GLN A 241 -12.76 -12.98 -25.43
C GLN A 241 -13.11 -12.49 -26.84
N LEU A 242 -13.77 -11.31 -26.95
CA LEU A 242 -14.10 -10.70 -28.23
C LEU A 242 -12.85 -10.32 -29.04
N THR A 243 -11.72 -10.08 -28.39
CA THR A 243 -10.42 -9.84 -29.05
C THR A 243 -9.69 -11.11 -29.46
N GLY A 244 -10.23 -12.30 -29.15
CA GLY A 244 -9.64 -13.59 -29.55
C GLY A 244 -8.33 -13.96 -28.83
N GLN A 245 -8.05 -13.36 -27.69
CA GLN A 245 -6.74 -13.41 -27.01
C GLN A 245 -6.76 -13.99 -25.60
N ILE A 246 -7.73 -14.82 -25.25
CA ILE A 246 -7.66 -15.63 -24.02
C ILE A 246 -7.23 -17.04 -24.41
N PHE A 247 -6.05 -17.42 -23.93
CA PHE A 247 -5.55 -18.79 -23.94
C PHE A 247 -5.90 -19.49 -22.65
#